data_6dfd3798e5a059c88d9efac041ee9bd8
#
_entry.id   6dfd3798e5a059c88d9efac041ee9bd8
#
_cell.length_a   1.000
_cell.length_b   1.000
_cell.length_c   1.000
_cell.angle_alpha   90.00
_cell.angle_beta   90.00
_cell.angle_gamma   90.00
#
_symmetry.space_group_name_H-M   'P 1'
#
loop_
_entity.id
_entity.type
_entity.pdbx_description
1 polymer ?
#
loop_
_entity_poly.entity_id
_entity_poly.type
_entity_poly.pdbx_seq_one_letter_code
_entity_poly.pdbx_strand_id
1 'polypeptide(L)'
;IKPAGALLHFATAEGNVRSEANSSSRILGVLQAGEAVTFIKRAKGWVQVEYNGASGFVYGKYLTKNRAKSYLGSRLAQELGRSNIKAVEYMYGGRVGIHGIQSSADKPVLAVAYGLKTAYRENFMRVMVYEYATEAEAVQVRRAVLAQEDTPGWHTVYFQKGNTVCTLDWSYGERTTDREERLYQHAFDTLSAAYGEFIPKN
;
A
#
# COMPACT_ATOMS: atom_id res chain seq x y z
N ILE A 1 -4.77 14.17 20.73
CA ILE A 1 -3.29 14.24 20.89
C ILE A 1 -2.85 12.88 21.41
N LYS A 2 -2.17 12.06 20.58
CA LYS A 2 -1.61 10.79 21.04
C LYS A 2 -0.41 11.07 21.95
N PRO A 3 -0.26 10.35 23.09
CA PRO A 3 0.91 10.52 23.95
C PRO A 3 2.18 10.15 23.18
N ALA A 4 3.22 10.97 23.33
CA ALA A 4 4.55 10.66 22.80
C ALA A 4 5.04 9.35 23.42
N GLY A 5 5.35 8.34 22.57
CA GLY A 5 5.80 7.02 23.00
C GLY A 5 4.77 5.89 22.97
N ALA A 6 3.54 6.13 22.49
CA ALA A 6 2.54 5.07 22.32
C ALA A 6 3.00 4.04 21.28
N LEU A 7 3.03 2.76 21.67
CA LEU A 7 3.42 1.67 20.78
C LEU A 7 2.27 1.35 19.81
N LEU A 8 2.43 1.73 18.55
CA LEU A 8 1.42 1.49 17.53
C LEU A 8 1.51 0.07 16.95
N HIS A 9 0.34 -0.53 16.69
CA HIS A 9 0.16 -1.69 15.85
C HIS A 9 -0.79 -1.34 14.71
N PHE A 10 -0.64 -2.01 13.58
CA PHE A 10 -1.39 -1.77 12.35
C PHE A 10 -2.14 -3.03 11.95
N ALA A 11 -3.38 -2.86 11.52
CA ALA A 11 -4.18 -3.97 11.02
C ALA A 11 -3.64 -4.46 9.66
N THR A 12 -3.42 -5.77 9.52
CA THR A 12 -2.97 -6.42 8.29
C THR A 12 -4.12 -6.83 7.37
N ALA A 13 -5.33 -6.87 7.91
CA ALA A 13 -6.58 -7.17 7.22
C ALA A 13 -7.74 -6.58 8.02
N GLU A 14 -8.95 -6.59 7.45
CA GLU A 14 -10.15 -6.29 8.20
C GLU A 14 -10.28 -7.24 9.40
N GLY A 15 -10.57 -6.69 10.58
CA GLY A 15 -10.64 -7.44 11.80
C GLY A 15 -11.54 -6.83 12.88
N ASN A 16 -12.29 -7.68 13.60
CA ASN A 16 -13.14 -7.22 14.67
C ASN A 16 -12.33 -6.78 15.89
N VAL A 17 -12.73 -5.65 16.47
CA VAL A 17 -12.37 -5.24 17.83
C VAL A 17 -13.45 -5.74 18.77
N ARG A 18 -13.07 -6.47 19.80
CA ARG A 18 -14.00 -7.15 20.71
C ARG A 18 -13.85 -6.68 22.15
N SER A 19 -14.90 -6.87 22.94
CA SER A 19 -14.90 -6.49 24.36
C SER A 19 -13.99 -7.36 25.24
N GLU A 20 -13.72 -8.60 24.81
CA GLU A 20 -12.88 -9.56 25.54
C GLU A 20 -11.98 -10.34 24.56
N ALA A 21 -10.96 -11.02 25.09
CA ALA A 21 -9.99 -11.82 24.34
C ALA A 21 -10.56 -13.19 23.90
N ASN A 22 -11.74 -13.21 23.30
CA ASN A 22 -12.38 -14.41 22.75
C ASN A 22 -13.27 -14.07 21.54
N SER A 23 -13.56 -15.08 20.70
CA SER A 23 -14.29 -14.92 19.44
C SER A 23 -15.81 -14.77 19.61
N SER A 24 -16.37 -15.10 20.76
CA SER A 24 -17.81 -15.00 21.06
C SER A 24 -18.20 -13.72 21.78
N SER A 25 -17.24 -12.92 22.23
CA SER A 25 -17.51 -11.65 22.91
C SER A 25 -18.05 -10.59 21.95
N ARG A 26 -18.70 -9.58 22.52
CA ARG A 26 -19.33 -8.49 21.77
C ARG A 26 -18.31 -7.76 20.88
N ILE A 27 -18.69 -7.50 19.64
CA ILE A 27 -17.93 -6.67 18.71
C ILE A 27 -18.15 -5.20 19.08
N LEU A 28 -17.05 -4.47 19.30
CA LEU A 28 -17.03 -3.04 19.59
C LEU A 28 -16.87 -2.20 18.31
N GLY A 29 -16.30 -2.79 17.27
CA GLY A 29 -16.10 -2.17 15.97
C GLY A 29 -15.22 -3.05 15.07
N VAL A 30 -14.86 -2.51 13.91
CA VAL A 30 -14.05 -3.18 12.90
C VAL A 30 -12.88 -2.30 12.54
N LEU A 31 -11.67 -2.85 12.57
CA LEU A 31 -10.47 -2.23 12.01
C LEU A 31 -10.38 -2.55 10.52
N GLN A 32 -10.08 -1.55 9.73
CA GLN A 32 -9.74 -1.73 8.33
C GLN A 32 -8.24 -2.02 8.16
N ALA A 33 -7.87 -2.70 7.07
CA ALA A 33 -6.46 -2.92 6.75
C ALA A 33 -5.69 -1.59 6.69
N GLY A 34 -4.51 -1.54 7.32
CA GLY A 34 -3.70 -0.33 7.44
C GLY A 34 -4.04 0.58 8.61
N GLU A 35 -5.18 0.38 9.26
CA GLU A 35 -5.60 1.20 10.40
C GLU A 35 -4.69 0.98 11.62
N ALA A 36 -4.31 2.08 12.28
CA ALA A 36 -3.43 2.05 13.45
C ALA A 36 -4.22 2.03 14.75
N VAL A 37 -3.77 1.20 15.68
CA VAL A 37 -4.26 1.16 17.07
C VAL A 37 -3.12 1.25 18.06
N THR A 38 -3.38 1.81 19.24
CA THR A 38 -2.42 1.82 20.33
C THR A 38 -2.40 0.45 21.02
N PHE A 39 -1.22 -0.18 21.05
CA PHE A 39 -1.00 -1.43 21.76
C PHE A 39 -1.01 -1.19 23.28
N ILE A 40 -1.72 -2.06 24.01
CA ILE A 40 -1.69 -2.07 25.48
C ILE A 40 -0.90 -3.28 25.98
N LYS A 41 -1.36 -4.50 25.69
CA LYS A 41 -0.68 -5.76 26.07
C LYS A 41 -1.12 -6.95 25.23
N ARG A 42 -0.40 -8.07 25.34
CA ARG A 42 -0.81 -9.38 24.76
C ARG A 42 -1.63 -10.18 25.75
N ALA A 43 -2.62 -10.92 25.24
CA ALA A 43 -3.49 -11.79 26.03
C ALA A 43 -3.86 -13.06 25.24
N LYS A 44 -3.14 -14.18 25.43
CA LYS A 44 -3.45 -15.53 24.89
C LYS A 44 -3.84 -15.53 23.38
N GLY A 45 -2.98 -14.99 22.51
CA GLY A 45 -3.25 -14.90 21.06
C GLY A 45 -4.02 -13.65 20.63
N TRP A 46 -4.55 -12.89 21.56
CA TRP A 46 -5.18 -11.58 21.37
C TRP A 46 -4.22 -10.45 21.73
N VAL A 47 -4.54 -9.26 21.25
CA VAL A 47 -3.87 -8.02 21.64
C VAL A 47 -4.91 -7.07 22.18
N GLN A 48 -4.69 -6.60 23.39
CA GLN A 48 -5.46 -5.49 23.96
C GLN A 48 -4.97 -4.18 23.36
N VAL A 49 -5.88 -3.40 22.85
CA VAL A 49 -5.62 -2.13 22.16
C VAL A 49 -6.53 -1.03 22.70
N GLU A 50 -6.11 0.21 22.54
CA GLU A 50 -7.01 1.35 22.67
C GLU A 50 -7.74 1.56 21.35
N TYR A 51 -9.08 1.58 21.40
CA TYR A 51 -9.97 1.76 20.27
C TYR A 51 -11.08 2.74 20.65
N ASN A 52 -11.16 3.87 19.92
CA ASN A 52 -12.15 4.93 20.18
C ASN A 52 -12.21 5.41 21.65
N GLY A 53 -11.03 5.54 22.29
CA GLY A 53 -10.92 5.98 23.69
C GLY A 53 -11.25 4.92 24.75
N ALA A 54 -11.55 3.68 24.33
CA ALA A 54 -11.81 2.56 25.22
C ALA A 54 -10.86 1.40 24.96
N SER A 55 -10.82 0.41 25.86
CA SER A 55 -10.03 -0.81 25.66
C SER A 55 -10.83 -1.84 24.86
N GLY A 56 -10.19 -2.46 23.88
CA GLY A 56 -10.73 -3.56 23.10
C GLY A 56 -9.69 -4.64 22.83
N PHE A 57 -10.09 -5.75 22.23
CA PHE A 57 -9.24 -6.88 21.89
C PHE A 57 -9.32 -7.21 20.41
N VAL A 58 -8.15 -7.34 19.77
CA VAL A 58 -8.01 -7.76 18.38
C VAL A 58 -7.22 -9.06 18.34
N TYR A 59 -7.61 -10.01 17.49
CA TYR A 59 -6.85 -11.24 17.35
C TYR A 59 -5.46 -10.96 16.78
N GLY A 60 -4.42 -11.41 17.49
CA GLY A 60 -3.03 -10.95 17.26
C GLY A 60 -2.48 -11.20 15.85
N LYS A 61 -3.03 -12.19 15.10
CA LYS A 61 -2.64 -12.45 13.71
C LYS A 61 -3.01 -11.31 12.74
N TYR A 62 -4.00 -10.49 13.10
CA TYR A 62 -4.45 -9.35 12.29
C TYR A 62 -3.68 -8.04 12.59
N LEU A 63 -2.69 -8.09 13.50
CA LEU A 63 -1.91 -6.93 13.89
C LEU A 63 -0.43 -7.13 13.64
N THR A 64 0.23 -6.08 13.15
CA THR A 64 1.68 -6.01 12.96
C THR A 64 2.23 -4.71 13.54
N LYS A 65 3.49 -4.72 13.95
CA LYS A 65 4.26 -3.50 14.28
C LYS A 65 4.78 -2.78 13.03
N ASN A 66 4.85 -3.49 11.92
CA ASN A 66 5.39 -2.98 10.67
C ASN A 66 4.26 -2.39 9.82
N ARG A 67 4.24 -1.06 9.69
CA ARG A 67 3.26 -0.33 8.88
C ARG A 67 3.25 -0.79 7.42
N ALA A 68 4.41 -1.09 6.83
CA ALA A 68 4.50 -1.55 5.46
C ALA A 68 3.83 -2.92 5.27
N LYS A 69 3.93 -3.84 6.26
CA LYS A 69 3.16 -5.11 6.22
C LYS A 69 1.66 -4.91 6.30
N SER A 70 1.18 -3.86 6.97
CA SER A 70 -0.25 -3.55 6.99
C SER A 70 -0.75 -3.04 5.63
N TYR A 71 0.10 -2.31 4.90
CA TYR A 71 -0.18 -1.91 3.52
C TYR A 71 -0.33 -3.13 2.59
N LEU A 72 0.49 -4.16 2.80
CA LEU A 72 0.42 -5.41 2.02
C LEU A 72 -0.83 -6.24 2.33
N GLY A 73 -1.35 -6.17 3.54
CA GLY A 73 -2.66 -6.70 3.90
C GLY A 73 -3.82 -5.85 3.39
N SER A 74 -3.52 -4.75 2.70
CA SER A 74 -4.52 -3.83 2.15
C SER A 74 -5.35 -4.50 1.06
N ARG A 75 -6.49 -3.88 0.76
CA ARG A 75 -7.37 -4.30 -0.34
C ARG A 75 -6.63 -4.47 -1.66
N LEU A 76 -5.64 -3.61 -1.95
CA LEU A 76 -4.81 -3.71 -3.16
C LEU A 76 -4.06 -5.04 -3.24
N ALA A 77 -3.37 -5.46 -2.17
CA ALA A 77 -2.66 -6.74 -2.14
C ALA A 77 -3.63 -7.92 -2.27
N GLN A 78 -4.80 -7.84 -1.66
CA GLN A 78 -5.85 -8.86 -1.78
C GLN A 78 -6.39 -8.96 -3.20
N GLU A 79 -6.71 -7.83 -3.83
CA GLU A 79 -7.23 -7.80 -5.21
C GLU A 79 -6.17 -8.29 -6.21
N LEU A 80 -4.92 -7.82 -6.09
CA LEU A 80 -3.82 -8.29 -6.92
C LEU A 80 -3.55 -9.79 -6.71
N GLY A 81 -3.67 -10.30 -5.47
CA GLY A 81 -3.47 -11.71 -5.13
C GLY A 81 -4.57 -12.64 -5.66
N ARG A 82 -5.83 -12.18 -5.73
CA ARG A 82 -6.96 -12.95 -6.27
C ARG A 82 -6.83 -13.31 -7.76
N SER A 83 -6.02 -12.57 -8.49
CA SER A 83 -5.81 -12.77 -9.92
C SER A 83 -4.63 -13.69 -10.25
N ASN A 84 -4.18 -14.57 -9.36
CA ASN A 84 -2.97 -15.37 -9.48
C ASN A 84 -1.68 -14.54 -9.71
N ILE A 85 -1.69 -13.28 -9.37
CA ILE A 85 -0.54 -12.39 -9.41
C ILE A 85 0.27 -12.66 -8.15
N LYS A 86 1.44 -13.26 -8.29
CA LYS A 86 2.39 -13.36 -7.18
C LYS A 86 3.08 -12.01 -7.02
N ALA A 87 2.55 -11.17 -6.15
CA ALA A 87 3.26 -9.98 -5.71
C ALA A 87 4.48 -10.40 -4.89
N VAL A 88 5.66 -9.94 -5.28
CA VAL A 88 6.89 -10.05 -4.49
C VAL A 88 7.08 -8.71 -3.80
N GLU A 89 7.08 -8.75 -2.47
CA GLU A 89 7.20 -7.57 -1.62
C GLU A 89 8.65 -7.08 -1.56
N TYR A 90 8.86 -5.80 -1.93
CA TYR A 90 10.08 -5.07 -1.60
C TYR A 90 9.72 -3.89 -0.71
N MET A 91 10.27 -3.85 0.50
CA MET A 91 10.14 -2.68 1.37
C MET A 91 11.38 -1.81 1.21
N TYR A 92 11.16 -0.56 0.81
CA TYR A 92 12.18 0.47 0.90
C TYR A 92 11.85 1.36 2.10
N GLY A 93 12.71 1.38 3.10
CA GLY A 93 12.55 2.30 4.23
C GLY A 93 12.68 3.75 3.74
N GLY A 94 11.69 4.58 3.92
CA GLY A 94 11.56 6.04 3.86
C GLY A 94 12.52 6.96 3.08
N ARG A 95 13.36 6.43 2.18
CA ARG A 95 14.39 7.19 1.46
C ARG A 95 14.35 6.99 -0.06
N VAL A 96 13.46 6.16 -0.56
CA VAL A 96 13.37 5.89 -2.00
C VAL A 96 12.18 6.63 -2.56
N GLY A 97 12.45 7.77 -3.19
CA GLY A 97 11.48 8.51 -3.98
C GLY A 97 11.18 7.83 -5.33
N ILE A 98 10.31 8.45 -6.11
CA ILE A 98 10.00 7.99 -7.46
C ILE A 98 11.25 8.18 -8.34
N HIS A 99 11.66 7.11 -9.03
CA HIS A 99 12.89 7.10 -9.81
C HIS A 99 12.92 8.26 -10.82
N GLY A 100 14.05 8.99 -10.83
CA GLY A 100 14.29 10.10 -11.76
C GLY A 100 13.71 11.45 -11.32
N ILE A 101 12.91 11.52 -10.24
CA ILE A 101 12.39 12.80 -9.76
C ILE A 101 13.41 13.51 -8.88
N GLN A 102 13.82 14.70 -9.31
CA GLN A 102 14.58 15.64 -8.50
C GLN A 102 13.63 16.67 -7.86
N SER A 103 12.96 16.27 -6.81
CA SER A 103 12.11 17.18 -6.04
C SER A 103 12.48 17.11 -4.57
N SER A 104 12.51 18.27 -3.92
CA SER A 104 12.70 18.35 -2.46
C SER A 104 11.54 17.70 -1.69
N ALA A 105 10.37 17.59 -2.32
CA ALA A 105 9.19 16.93 -1.77
C ALA A 105 9.21 15.40 -1.97
N ASP A 106 10.09 14.85 -2.82
CA ASP A 106 10.16 13.42 -3.08
C ASP A 106 10.85 12.66 -1.94
N LYS A 107 10.27 12.75 -0.75
CA LYS A 107 10.71 12.06 0.46
C LYS A 107 9.51 11.33 1.08
N PRO A 108 9.06 10.22 0.48
CA PRO A 108 7.93 9.49 1.03
C PRO A 108 8.26 8.98 2.44
N VAL A 109 7.29 9.06 3.33
CA VAL A 109 7.38 8.45 4.67
C VAL A 109 7.27 6.93 4.62
N LEU A 110 6.68 6.41 3.55
CA LEU A 110 6.58 4.99 3.25
C LEU A 110 6.67 4.78 1.74
N ALA A 111 7.43 3.79 1.29
CA ALA A 111 7.41 3.27 -0.07
C ALA A 111 7.30 1.75 -0.06
N VAL A 112 6.39 1.20 -0.85
CA VAL A 112 6.14 -0.24 -0.97
C VAL A 112 6.09 -0.63 -2.44
N ALA A 113 6.76 -1.73 -2.81
CA ALA A 113 6.78 -2.25 -4.16
C ALA A 113 6.12 -3.63 -4.25
N TYR A 114 5.34 -3.85 -5.30
CA TYR A 114 4.76 -5.13 -5.68
C TYR A 114 5.28 -5.51 -7.07
N GLY A 115 6.14 -6.50 -7.16
CA GLY A 115 6.51 -7.11 -8.45
C GLY A 115 5.40 -8.03 -8.94
N LEU A 116 4.96 -7.85 -10.16
CA LEU A 116 3.96 -8.71 -10.78
C LEU A 116 4.66 -9.75 -11.64
N LYS A 117 4.28 -11.03 -11.49
CA LYS A 117 4.93 -12.12 -12.23
C LYS A 117 4.48 -12.14 -13.68
N THR A 118 5.34 -11.70 -14.57
CA THR A 118 5.21 -11.77 -16.03
C THR A 118 5.48 -13.18 -16.58
N ALA A 119 5.11 -13.43 -17.83
CA ALA A 119 5.33 -14.71 -18.49
C ALA A 119 6.79 -14.88 -18.90
N TYR A 120 7.44 -13.82 -19.33
CA TYR A 120 8.82 -13.80 -19.79
C TYR A 120 9.73 -13.08 -18.80
N ARG A 121 10.99 -13.49 -18.71
CA ARG A 121 11.99 -12.92 -17.79
C ARG A 121 12.35 -11.48 -18.14
N GLU A 122 12.34 -11.15 -19.42
CA GLU A 122 12.63 -9.82 -19.97
C GLU A 122 11.49 -8.82 -19.73
N ASN A 123 10.29 -9.31 -19.49
CA ASN A 123 9.14 -8.47 -19.21
C ASN A 123 9.11 -8.14 -17.72
N PHE A 124 8.85 -6.89 -17.43
CA PHE A 124 8.80 -6.37 -16.08
C PHE A 124 7.48 -5.62 -15.86
N MET A 125 6.86 -5.90 -14.73
CA MET A 125 5.69 -5.14 -14.27
C MET A 125 5.76 -4.97 -12.75
N ARG A 126 5.55 -3.74 -12.29
CA ARG A 126 5.64 -3.39 -10.88
C ARG A 126 4.61 -2.32 -10.50
N VAL A 127 4.02 -2.48 -9.34
CA VAL A 127 3.25 -1.42 -8.68
C VAL A 127 4.09 -0.86 -7.54
N MET A 128 4.23 0.46 -7.48
CA MET A 128 4.82 1.16 -6.36
C MET A 128 3.77 2.02 -5.66
N VAL A 129 3.79 2.04 -4.34
CA VAL A 129 2.94 2.89 -3.51
C VAL A 129 3.83 3.77 -2.64
N TYR A 130 3.69 5.08 -2.78
CA TYR A 130 4.43 6.09 -2.04
C TYR A 130 3.46 6.90 -1.17
N GLU A 131 3.67 6.90 0.14
CA GLU A 131 2.92 7.74 1.07
C GLU A 131 3.79 8.91 1.51
N TYR A 132 3.29 10.12 1.40
CA TYR A 132 3.95 11.35 1.82
C TYR A 132 3.39 11.84 3.15
N ALA A 133 4.09 12.75 3.82
CA ALA A 133 3.62 13.29 5.10
C ALA A 133 2.34 14.13 4.92
N THR A 134 2.19 14.80 3.77
CA THR A 134 1.04 15.64 3.44
C THR A 134 0.58 15.42 1.99
N GLU A 135 -0.67 15.75 1.72
CA GLU A 135 -1.20 15.78 0.36
C GLU A 135 -0.51 16.82 -0.52
N ALA A 136 -0.13 17.96 0.06
CA ALA A 136 0.60 19.01 -0.67
C ALA A 136 1.94 18.50 -1.22
N GLU A 137 2.68 17.68 -0.46
CA GLU A 137 3.90 17.03 -0.92
C GLU A 137 3.61 16.04 -2.05
N ALA A 138 2.57 15.22 -1.94
CA ALA A 138 2.15 14.29 -3.00
C ALA A 138 1.80 15.05 -4.30
N VAL A 139 1.10 16.18 -4.21
CA VAL A 139 0.78 17.04 -5.36
C VAL A 139 2.02 17.64 -6.00
N GLN A 140 3.02 18.07 -5.21
CA GLN A 140 4.29 18.59 -5.74
C GLN A 140 5.05 17.48 -6.49
N VAL A 141 5.11 16.29 -5.93
CA VAL A 141 5.75 15.13 -6.58
C VAL A 141 5.04 14.77 -7.87
N ARG A 142 3.69 14.75 -7.87
CA ARG A 142 2.89 14.55 -9.09
C ARG A 142 3.27 15.55 -10.19
N ARG A 143 3.38 16.83 -9.88
CA ARG A 143 3.79 17.87 -10.87
C ARG A 143 5.18 17.61 -11.42
N ALA A 144 6.12 17.22 -10.55
CA ALA A 144 7.49 16.90 -10.98
C ALA A 144 7.53 15.67 -11.90
N VAL A 145 6.69 14.65 -11.62
CA VAL A 145 6.54 13.46 -12.47
C VAL A 145 6.03 13.81 -13.85
N LEU A 146 4.98 14.64 -13.92
CA LEU A 146 4.38 15.04 -15.21
C LEU A 146 5.33 15.89 -16.07
N ALA A 147 6.30 16.56 -15.45
CA ALA A 147 7.31 17.36 -16.13
C ALA A 147 8.49 16.53 -16.68
N GLN A 148 8.58 15.22 -16.38
CA GLN A 148 9.66 14.38 -16.87
C GLN A 148 9.39 13.88 -18.29
N GLU A 149 10.45 13.76 -19.08
CA GLU A 149 10.41 13.05 -20.36
C GLU A 149 10.28 11.55 -20.15
N ASP A 150 9.61 10.87 -21.08
CA ASP A 150 9.49 9.41 -21.03
C ASP A 150 10.83 8.75 -21.32
N THR A 151 11.16 7.72 -20.54
CA THR A 151 12.33 6.89 -20.81
C THR A 151 11.95 5.86 -21.89
N PRO A 152 12.65 5.79 -23.03
CA PRO A 152 12.35 4.83 -24.08
C PRO A 152 12.32 3.40 -23.55
N GLY A 153 11.28 2.63 -23.91
CA GLY A 153 11.11 1.23 -23.52
C GLY A 153 10.63 1.03 -22.08
N TRP A 154 10.38 2.10 -21.34
CA TRP A 154 9.86 2.06 -19.98
C TRP A 154 8.58 2.88 -19.89
N HIS A 155 7.51 2.28 -19.43
CA HIS A 155 6.21 2.91 -19.31
C HIS A 155 5.80 3.00 -17.85
N THR A 156 5.29 4.16 -17.46
CA THR A 156 4.76 4.37 -16.10
C THR A 156 3.45 5.14 -16.17
N VAL A 157 2.46 4.65 -15.48
CA VAL A 157 1.22 5.40 -15.21
C VAL A 157 1.13 5.73 -13.73
N TYR A 158 0.51 6.84 -13.42
CA TYR A 158 0.47 7.44 -12.10
C TYR A 158 -0.96 7.61 -11.62
N PHE A 159 -1.16 7.36 -10.32
CA PHE A 159 -2.41 7.56 -9.63
C PHE A 159 -2.15 8.36 -8.36
N GLN A 160 -3.08 9.17 -7.93
CA GLN A 160 -2.97 9.93 -6.68
C GLN A 160 -4.30 9.97 -5.94
N LYS A 161 -4.23 9.76 -4.62
CA LYS A 161 -5.34 9.98 -3.70
C LYS A 161 -4.81 10.50 -2.37
N GLY A 162 -5.23 11.71 -1.98
CA GLY A 162 -4.73 12.36 -0.79
C GLY A 162 -3.20 12.45 -0.80
N ASN A 163 -2.57 12.00 0.26
CA ASN A 163 -1.11 12.01 0.43
C ASN A 163 -0.38 10.81 -0.21
N THR A 164 -1.06 9.99 -1.01
CA THR A 164 -0.51 8.78 -1.61
C THR A 164 -0.39 8.93 -3.12
N VAL A 165 0.78 8.63 -3.67
CA VAL A 165 1.04 8.45 -5.10
C VAL A 165 1.30 6.99 -5.36
N CYS A 166 0.72 6.45 -6.42
CA CYS A 166 0.96 5.08 -6.85
C CYS A 166 1.42 5.07 -8.29
N THR A 167 2.36 4.17 -8.62
CA THR A 167 2.79 3.95 -10.01
C THR A 167 2.51 2.52 -10.43
N LEU A 168 2.17 2.35 -11.70
CA LEU A 168 2.23 1.07 -12.40
C LEU A 168 3.30 1.22 -13.48
N ASP A 169 4.42 0.55 -13.25
CA ASP A 169 5.57 0.54 -14.12
C ASP A 169 5.59 -0.75 -14.93
N TRP A 170 5.83 -0.66 -16.23
CA TRP A 170 6.06 -1.86 -17.05
C TRP A 170 7.06 -1.60 -18.16
N SER A 171 7.72 -2.68 -18.55
CA SER A 171 8.59 -2.74 -19.71
C SER A 171 8.37 -4.10 -20.34
N TYR A 172 8.19 -4.13 -21.65
CA TYR A 172 8.09 -5.36 -22.42
C TYR A 172 9.33 -5.50 -23.32
N GLY A 173 9.85 -6.72 -23.38
CA GLY A 173 10.78 -7.12 -24.42
C GLY A 173 10.06 -7.26 -25.77
N GLU A 174 10.68 -7.98 -26.69
CA GLU A 174 10.13 -8.19 -28.04
C GLU A 174 8.79 -8.98 -28.07
N ARG A 175 8.42 -9.60 -26.95
CA ARG A 175 7.25 -10.47 -26.83
C ARG A 175 6.33 -10.04 -25.71
N THR A 176 5.11 -9.74 -26.05
CA THR A 176 3.99 -9.51 -25.13
C THR A 176 2.93 -10.58 -25.38
N THR A 177 2.27 -11.02 -24.33
CA THR A 177 1.18 -12.01 -24.42
C THR A 177 -0.13 -11.40 -23.97
N ASP A 178 -1.25 -11.94 -24.44
CA ASP A 178 -2.60 -11.60 -23.95
C ASP A 178 -2.71 -11.71 -22.41
N ARG A 179 -1.90 -12.59 -21.82
CA ARG A 179 -1.86 -12.75 -20.36
C ARG A 179 -1.27 -11.51 -19.70
N GLU A 180 -0.22 -10.93 -20.25
CA GLU A 180 0.45 -9.74 -19.72
C GLU A 180 -0.42 -8.50 -19.93
N GLU A 181 -1.11 -8.41 -21.06
CA GLU A 181 -2.09 -7.35 -21.30
C GLU A 181 -3.24 -7.41 -20.31
N ARG A 182 -3.80 -8.59 -20.06
CA ARG A 182 -4.83 -8.77 -19.02
C ARG A 182 -4.31 -8.48 -17.62
N LEU A 183 -3.06 -8.82 -17.32
CA LEU A 183 -2.41 -8.51 -16.05
C LEU A 183 -2.27 -7.00 -15.86
N TYR A 184 -1.80 -6.30 -16.89
CA TYR A 184 -1.72 -4.85 -16.91
C TYR A 184 -3.09 -4.20 -16.69
N GLN A 185 -4.07 -4.58 -17.48
CA GLN A 185 -5.41 -4.02 -17.38
C GLN A 185 -6.02 -4.24 -16.00
N HIS A 186 -5.87 -5.44 -15.45
CA HIS A 186 -6.35 -5.73 -14.09
C HIS A 186 -5.64 -4.89 -13.03
N ALA A 187 -4.31 -4.72 -13.13
CA ALA A 187 -3.56 -3.86 -12.21
C ALA A 187 -4.00 -2.40 -12.34
N PHE A 188 -4.16 -1.91 -13.57
CA PHE A 188 -4.64 -0.57 -13.86
C PHE A 188 -6.03 -0.31 -13.26
N ASP A 189 -6.99 -1.20 -13.49
CA ASP A 189 -8.36 -1.07 -12.97
C ASP A 189 -8.38 -1.10 -11.43
N THR A 190 -7.57 -1.99 -10.83
CA THR A 190 -7.44 -2.10 -9.37
C THR A 190 -6.88 -0.83 -8.76
N LEU A 191 -5.85 -0.25 -9.39
CA LEU A 191 -5.22 0.99 -8.92
C LEU A 191 -6.14 2.19 -9.11
N SER A 192 -6.81 2.30 -10.25
CA SER A 192 -7.79 3.35 -10.53
C SER A 192 -8.92 3.34 -9.49
N ALA A 193 -9.45 2.16 -9.17
CA ALA A 193 -10.49 2.02 -8.16
C ALA A 193 -10.01 2.36 -6.74
N ALA A 194 -8.75 2.04 -6.40
CA ALA A 194 -8.20 2.25 -5.05
C ALA A 194 -7.68 3.68 -4.83
N TYR A 195 -6.99 4.25 -5.82
CA TYR A 195 -6.22 5.50 -5.70
C TYR A 195 -6.74 6.65 -6.56
N GLY A 196 -7.86 6.48 -7.26
CA GLY A 196 -8.50 7.52 -8.03
C GLY A 196 -8.01 7.61 -9.46
N GLU A 197 -8.14 8.80 -10.05
CA GLU A 197 -7.96 8.99 -11.48
C GLU A 197 -6.51 8.78 -11.93
N PHE A 198 -6.37 8.13 -13.07
CA PHE A 198 -5.15 8.10 -13.86
C PHE A 198 -4.74 9.53 -14.24
N ILE A 199 -3.44 9.80 -14.10
CA ILE A 199 -2.83 11.07 -14.47
C ILE A 199 -2.15 10.85 -15.83
N PRO A 200 -2.77 11.25 -16.95
CA PRO A 200 -2.10 11.17 -18.23
C PRO A 200 -0.89 12.11 -18.25
N LYS A 201 0.23 11.66 -18.79
CA LYS A 201 1.25 12.56 -19.30
C LYS A 201 0.72 13.15 -20.61
N ASN A 202 0.65 14.46 -20.69
CA ASN A 202 0.31 15.18 -21.89
C ASN A 202 1.42 15.06 -22.92
#